data_712dd76818f5e552381c6881a947df57
#
_entry.id   712dd76818f5e552381c6881a947df57
#
_cell.length_a   1.000
_cell.length_b   1.000
_cell.length_c   1.000
_cell.angle_alpha   90.00
_cell.angle_beta   90.00
_cell.angle_gamma   90.00
#
_symmetry.space_group_name_H-M   'P 1'
#
loop_
_entity.id
_entity.type
_entity.pdbx_description
1 polymer ?
#
loop_
_entity_poly.entity_id
_entity_poly.type
_entity_poly.pdbx_seq_one_letter_code
_entity_poly.pdbx_strand_id
1 'polypeptide(L)'
;MLEELDIRNLGPIREATIAPAAGMTAITGETGAGKSMLLSAIRLVSGGAAESSRVSSGADEAWAQAIFALSDDAVASEHSGDTNDAGSGDADSGFTGAAAAVAKAHDAGVDPEDGELFLSRTVRASGRSRAVLGGKSVPRSVLGAIAGELVTIHGQTDQLKIAASSRQREFLDRVAGDEAELAAYRKAWDALAAMDERLERLRSQESSARQQADYLRESIDHINRTDPQPGEDEELKACRERIENAADIAQGVGSALGALDASQVDVDAADGASAVELINHAVTSLRAIRVGGTFAEQADRLESINADLGDVVFALSQELGDEGSVEDLDQINGRIHELGDLTRRWGPTLADVLAWRDKAAFDLEDLDASPEKVAELESERQTLYDAALAAADVLSAARVAAAADLGARVTEELGSLAMLGASLEVRVTPRDKADDPLGPYGRDDIAFLFTPFEGSPQLPMGKSASGGELSRLMLALELVAADTRGGADQTFIFDEVDAGVGGKAAVELGKRLARLARSAQVIVVTHLAQVASWADAQFVVTKEPPDADDDDLGVVTTIAEVNGETRVHEIARMLSGSESEASLDHARELLSDSRLTLPLAGAGAAGD
;
A
#
# COMPACT_ATOMS: atom_id res chain seq x y z
N MET A 1 -19.04 5.27 13.88
CA MET A 1 -20.13 6.25 14.12
C MET A 1 -19.59 7.47 14.84
N LEU A 2 -20.12 8.67 14.59
CA LEU A 2 -19.74 9.89 15.34
C LEU A 2 -20.30 9.81 16.75
N GLU A 3 -19.44 9.73 17.75
CA GLU A 3 -19.81 9.64 19.16
C GLU A 3 -19.93 11.01 19.80
N GLU A 4 -18.96 11.89 19.51
CA GLU A 4 -18.93 13.23 20.07
C GLU A 4 -18.34 14.24 19.07
N LEU A 5 -18.87 15.44 19.10
CA LEU A 5 -18.38 16.60 18.37
C LEU A 5 -18.22 17.78 19.31
N ASP A 6 -16.98 18.18 19.55
CA ASP A 6 -16.63 19.36 20.33
C ASP A 6 -16.26 20.52 19.43
N ILE A 7 -16.76 21.70 19.78
CA ILE A 7 -16.53 22.94 19.02
C ILE A 7 -16.13 24.05 19.98
N ARG A 8 -15.07 24.80 19.62
CA ARG A 8 -14.69 26.01 20.37
C ARG A 8 -14.35 27.14 19.41
N ASN A 9 -14.92 28.32 19.71
CA ASN A 9 -14.65 29.58 19.02
C ASN A 9 -14.88 29.54 17.50
N LEU A 10 -15.90 28.83 17.02
CA LEU A 10 -16.22 28.73 15.60
C LEU A 10 -17.48 29.56 15.26
N GLY A 11 -17.28 30.66 14.58
CA GLY A 11 -18.35 31.65 14.28
C GLY A 11 -19.01 32.17 15.55
N PRO A 12 -20.35 32.09 15.70
CA PRO A 12 -21.05 32.50 16.91
C PRO A 12 -21.00 31.44 18.02
N ILE A 13 -20.48 30.24 17.78
CA ILE A 13 -20.39 29.16 18.77
C ILE A 13 -19.09 29.34 19.57
N ARG A 14 -19.23 29.66 20.86
CA ARG A 14 -18.10 29.77 21.77
C ARG A 14 -17.64 28.43 22.27
N GLU A 15 -18.58 27.61 22.72
CA GLU A 15 -18.34 26.26 23.15
C GLU A 15 -19.59 25.43 22.94
N ALA A 16 -19.46 24.22 22.40
CA ALA A 16 -20.57 23.29 22.28
C ALA A 16 -20.01 21.86 22.19
N THR A 17 -20.69 20.95 22.89
CA THR A 17 -20.46 19.50 22.78
C THR A 17 -21.77 18.86 22.35
N ILE A 18 -21.71 17.99 21.35
CA ILE A 18 -22.85 17.28 20.80
C ILE A 18 -22.52 15.80 20.76
N ALA A 19 -23.33 14.97 21.39
CA ALA A 19 -23.27 13.52 21.34
C ALA A 19 -24.51 13.01 20.56
N PRO A 20 -24.36 12.76 19.23
CA PRO A 20 -25.46 12.27 18.42
C PRO A 20 -25.92 10.88 18.84
N ALA A 21 -27.21 10.57 18.72
CA ALA A 21 -27.68 9.21 18.89
C ALA A 21 -27.10 8.27 17.83
N ALA A 22 -26.96 6.99 18.14
CA ALA A 22 -26.53 5.96 17.18
C ALA A 22 -27.53 5.83 15.99
N GLY A 23 -28.79 6.18 16.19
CA GLY A 23 -29.81 6.25 15.15
C GLY A 23 -29.91 7.62 14.50
N MET A 24 -31.12 8.22 14.56
CA MET A 24 -31.40 9.53 13.95
C MET A 24 -31.28 10.68 14.97
N THR A 25 -30.48 11.68 14.65
CA THR A 25 -30.35 12.92 15.41
C THR A 25 -30.86 14.10 14.58
N ALA A 26 -31.79 14.89 15.13
CA ALA A 26 -32.27 16.12 14.51
C ALA A 26 -31.60 17.35 15.12
N ILE A 27 -31.11 18.25 14.27
CA ILE A 27 -30.60 19.56 14.64
C ILE A 27 -31.60 20.60 14.19
N THR A 28 -32.26 21.27 15.16
CA THR A 28 -33.31 22.25 14.91
C THR A 28 -32.90 23.64 15.41
N GLY A 29 -33.74 24.64 15.22
CA GLY A 29 -33.48 26.02 15.65
C GLY A 29 -33.85 27.03 14.57
N GLU A 30 -33.84 28.31 14.92
CA GLU A 30 -34.24 29.40 14.02
C GLU A 30 -33.31 29.55 12.82
N THR A 31 -33.81 30.12 11.72
CA THR A 31 -33.01 30.43 10.55
C THR A 31 -31.90 31.42 10.89
N GLY A 32 -30.65 31.08 10.57
CA GLY A 32 -29.48 31.89 10.92
C GLY A 32 -29.00 31.74 12.38
N ALA A 33 -29.53 30.79 13.16
CA ALA A 33 -29.08 30.52 14.53
C ALA A 33 -27.70 29.87 14.64
N GLY A 34 -27.09 29.45 13.55
CA GLY A 34 -25.77 28.81 13.59
C GLY A 34 -25.78 27.33 13.23
N LYS A 35 -26.90 26.74 12.79
CA LYS A 35 -26.99 25.35 12.34
C LYS A 35 -25.92 25.01 11.29
N SER A 36 -25.71 25.90 10.32
CA SER A 36 -24.67 25.74 9.28
C SER A 36 -23.23 25.83 9.84
N MET A 37 -23.04 26.44 11.02
CA MET A 37 -21.73 26.48 11.68
C MET A 37 -21.36 25.13 12.29
N LEU A 38 -22.35 24.39 12.79
CA LEU A 38 -22.14 23.01 13.26
C LEU A 38 -21.70 22.11 12.12
N LEU A 39 -22.36 22.21 10.97
CA LEU A 39 -21.89 21.48 9.75
C LEU A 39 -20.50 21.94 9.31
N SER A 40 -20.19 23.24 9.52
CA SER A 40 -18.83 23.74 9.23
C SER A 40 -17.78 23.14 10.15
N ALA A 41 -18.12 22.84 11.42
CA ALA A 41 -17.23 22.12 12.32
C ALA A 41 -16.95 20.69 11.83
N ILE A 42 -17.99 19.98 11.44
CA ILE A 42 -17.83 18.61 10.89
C ILE A 42 -17.01 18.65 9.58
N ARG A 43 -17.32 19.58 8.68
CA ARG A 43 -16.50 19.77 7.46
C ARG A 43 -15.04 20.11 7.78
N LEU A 44 -14.81 20.88 8.84
CA LEU A 44 -13.46 21.25 9.25
C LEU A 44 -12.64 20.03 9.70
N VAL A 45 -13.19 19.19 10.55
CA VAL A 45 -12.55 17.93 11.02
C VAL A 45 -12.46 16.90 9.89
N SER A 46 -13.36 16.94 8.91
CA SER A 46 -13.31 16.12 7.70
C SER A 46 -12.34 16.67 6.62
N GLY A 47 -11.36 17.48 6.98
CA GLY A 47 -10.36 17.99 6.06
C GLY A 47 -10.83 19.10 5.13
N GLY A 48 -11.98 19.72 5.37
CA GLY A 48 -12.49 20.86 4.61
C GLY A 48 -11.59 22.10 4.65
N ALA A 49 -11.90 23.11 3.83
CA ALA A 49 -11.17 24.38 3.85
C ALA A 49 -11.26 25.06 5.21
N ALA A 50 -10.11 25.55 5.70
CA ALA A 50 -10.06 26.33 6.92
C ALA A 50 -10.18 27.82 6.57
N GLU A 51 -11.27 28.44 6.99
CA GLU A 51 -11.52 29.86 6.77
C GLU A 51 -11.28 30.63 8.08
N SER A 52 -10.25 31.47 8.13
CA SER A 52 -9.93 32.29 9.31
C SER A 52 -11.04 33.29 9.66
N SER A 53 -11.86 33.67 8.69
CA SER A 53 -13.05 34.50 8.88
C SER A 53 -14.13 33.85 9.75
N ARG A 54 -14.04 32.53 9.97
CA ARG A 54 -14.96 31.78 10.86
C ARG A 54 -14.44 31.64 12.28
N VAL A 55 -13.26 32.16 12.61
CA VAL A 55 -12.81 32.26 14.00
C VAL A 55 -13.66 33.30 14.71
N SER A 56 -14.19 32.98 15.90
CA SER A 56 -15.01 33.88 16.68
C SER A 56 -14.31 35.22 16.96
N SER A 57 -15.09 36.31 16.95
CA SER A 57 -14.55 37.65 17.29
C SER A 57 -13.88 37.63 18.67
N GLY A 58 -12.68 38.19 18.75
CA GLY A 58 -11.88 38.21 19.97
C GLY A 58 -11.16 36.92 20.34
N ALA A 59 -11.30 35.83 19.54
CA ALA A 59 -10.58 34.58 19.76
C ALA A 59 -9.33 34.51 18.87
N ASP A 60 -8.24 33.93 19.38
CA ASP A 60 -7.00 33.69 18.63
C ASP A 60 -7.13 32.51 17.65
N GLU A 61 -7.96 31.53 18.00
CA GLU A 61 -8.15 30.32 17.21
C GLU A 61 -9.55 29.70 17.42
N ALA A 62 -10.03 29.01 16.39
CA ALA A 62 -11.15 28.10 16.45
C ALA A 62 -10.65 26.65 16.46
N TRP A 63 -11.37 25.78 17.16
CA TRP A 63 -11.04 24.38 17.29
C TRP A 63 -12.31 23.52 17.18
N ALA A 64 -12.17 22.40 16.50
CA ALA A 64 -13.19 21.36 16.46
C ALA A 64 -12.52 19.97 16.58
N GLN A 65 -13.19 19.06 17.30
CA GLN A 65 -12.81 17.67 17.45
C GLN A 65 -14.03 16.78 17.22
N ALA A 66 -13.82 15.70 16.49
CA ALA A 66 -14.80 14.64 16.34
C ALA A 66 -14.18 13.34 16.86
N ILE A 67 -14.96 12.60 17.64
CA ILE A 67 -14.63 11.26 18.14
C ILE A 67 -15.53 10.28 17.40
N PHE A 68 -14.90 9.32 16.74
CA PHE A 68 -15.59 8.26 16.00
C PHE A 68 -15.38 6.92 16.69
N ALA A 69 -16.48 6.32 17.16
CA ALA A 69 -16.48 4.93 17.61
C ALA A 69 -16.46 3.99 16.41
N LEU A 70 -15.60 2.98 16.48
CA LEU A 70 -15.41 1.94 15.49
C LEU A 70 -16.02 0.63 15.99
N SER A 71 -16.48 -0.22 15.06
CA SER A 71 -16.94 -1.56 15.44
C SER A 71 -15.76 -2.47 15.75
N ASP A 72 -15.97 -3.45 16.64
CA ASP A 72 -14.96 -4.46 17.01
C ASP A 72 -14.45 -5.21 15.76
N ASP A 73 -15.33 -5.46 14.78
CA ASP A 73 -14.97 -6.12 13.52
C ASP A 73 -14.02 -5.27 12.66
N ALA A 74 -14.18 -3.94 12.68
CA ALA A 74 -13.31 -3.02 11.94
C ALA A 74 -11.89 -2.95 12.55
N VAL A 75 -11.78 -3.08 13.87
CA VAL A 75 -10.50 -3.10 14.58
C VAL A 75 -9.83 -4.48 14.48
N ALA A 76 -10.61 -5.57 14.49
CA ALA A 76 -10.10 -6.95 14.42
C ALA A 76 -9.58 -7.34 13.02
N SER A 77 -10.04 -6.69 11.96
CA SER A 77 -9.62 -6.98 10.57
C SER A 77 -8.13 -6.70 10.31
N GLU A 78 -7.47 -5.90 11.13
CA GLU A 78 -6.01 -5.67 11.05
C GLU A 78 -5.16 -6.86 11.50
N HIS A 79 -5.66 -7.72 12.40
CA HIS A 79 -4.87 -8.83 12.97
C HIS A 79 -4.85 -10.08 12.12
N SER A 80 -5.63 -10.15 11.04
CA SER A 80 -5.73 -11.29 10.12
C SER A 80 -5.00 -11.08 8.78
N GLY A 81 -4.41 -9.92 8.55
CA GLY A 81 -3.58 -9.62 7.37
C GLY A 81 -2.19 -10.23 7.53
N ASP A 82 -1.98 -11.39 6.90
CA ASP A 82 -0.68 -12.07 6.76
C ASP A 82 0.33 -11.11 6.08
N THR A 83 1.27 -10.58 6.87
CA THR A 83 2.31 -9.65 6.44
C THR A 83 3.37 -10.38 5.64
N ASN A 84 3.11 -10.66 4.35
CA ASN A 84 4.16 -11.08 3.41
C ASN A 84 3.85 -10.66 1.97
N ASP A 85 3.67 -9.36 1.74
CA ASP A 85 3.95 -8.80 0.40
C ASP A 85 4.34 -7.31 0.55
N ALA A 86 5.63 -7.08 0.80
CA ALA A 86 6.22 -5.75 0.79
C ALA A 86 6.63 -5.42 -0.65
N GLY A 87 5.69 -4.90 -1.44
CA GLY A 87 5.97 -4.48 -2.81
C GLY A 87 4.96 -3.50 -3.36
N SER A 88 5.37 -2.25 -3.41
CA SER A 88 4.82 -1.13 -4.20
C SER A 88 3.48 -0.52 -3.78
N GLY A 89 3.57 0.74 -3.38
CA GLY A 89 2.52 1.68 -3.04
C GLY A 89 1.41 1.84 -4.08
N ASP A 90 0.28 1.39 -3.68
CA ASP A 90 -1.05 2.00 -3.72
C ASP A 90 -1.96 1.03 -2.96
N ALA A 91 -2.05 1.24 -1.63
CA ALA A 91 -2.94 0.46 -0.77
C ALA A 91 -4.38 0.95 -0.95
N ASP A 92 -5.00 0.60 -2.07
CA ASP A 92 -6.46 0.53 -2.16
C ASP A 92 -6.87 -0.86 -1.62
N SER A 93 -6.74 -1.00 -0.29
CA SER A 93 -7.22 -2.16 0.44
C SER A 93 -8.71 -2.29 0.17
N GLY A 94 -9.20 -3.48 -0.17
CA GLY A 94 -10.62 -3.75 -0.42
C GLY A 94 -11.55 -3.52 0.79
N PHE A 95 -11.08 -2.79 1.80
CA PHE A 95 -11.81 -2.34 2.97
C PHE A 95 -12.61 -1.07 2.66
N THR A 96 -13.84 -1.00 3.14
CA THR A 96 -14.72 0.18 3.05
C THR A 96 -15.16 0.61 4.43
N GLY A 97 -15.46 1.90 4.60
CA GLY A 97 -15.98 2.43 5.86
C GLY A 97 -14.97 2.42 7.00
N ALA A 98 -15.37 1.94 8.18
CA ALA A 98 -14.54 1.98 9.39
C ALA A 98 -13.21 1.21 9.24
N ALA A 99 -13.20 0.05 8.59
CA ALA A 99 -11.98 -0.73 8.37
C ALA A 99 -10.99 0.01 7.46
N ALA A 100 -11.46 0.68 6.40
CA ALA A 100 -10.62 1.53 5.56
C ALA A 100 -10.09 2.76 6.30
N ALA A 101 -10.88 3.32 7.21
CA ALA A 101 -10.43 4.43 8.06
C ALA A 101 -9.31 4.00 9.01
N VAL A 102 -9.42 2.81 9.60
CA VAL A 102 -8.40 2.22 10.48
C VAL A 102 -7.10 1.96 9.71
N ALA A 103 -7.17 1.30 8.55
CA ALA A 103 -6.01 1.05 7.71
C ALA A 103 -5.27 2.36 7.33
N LYS A 104 -6.01 3.40 6.90
CA LYS A 104 -5.43 4.72 6.59
C LYS A 104 -4.85 5.43 7.82
N ALA A 105 -5.44 5.22 9.01
CA ALA A 105 -4.91 5.76 10.26
C ALA A 105 -3.60 5.07 10.65
N HIS A 106 -3.54 3.75 10.51
CA HIS A 106 -2.34 2.95 10.73
C HIS A 106 -1.19 3.37 9.80
N ASP A 107 -1.46 3.56 8.50
CA ASP A 107 -0.49 4.09 7.53
C ASP A 107 0.04 5.48 7.93
N ALA A 108 -0.78 6.29 8.58
CA ALA A 108 -0.38 7.56 9.17
C ALA A 108 0.35 7.40 10.52
N GLY A 109 0.53 6.16 10.99
CA GLY A 109 1.19 5.80 12.24
C GLY A 109 0.33 6.06 13.48
N VAL A 110 -1.00 5.99 13.36
CA VAL A 110 -1.96 6.19 14.45
C VAL A 110 -2.89 4.99 14.53
N ASP A 111 -2.93 4.36 15.68
CA ASP A 111 -3.87 3.28 15.98
C ASP A 111 -5.07 3.82 16.76
N PRO A 112 -6.27 3.24 16.60
CA PRO A 112 -7.42 3.58 17.43
C PRO A 112 -7.12 3.34 18.92
N GLU A 113 -7.58 4.23 19.79
CA GLU A 113 -7.49 4.06 21.24
C GLU A 113 -8.87 3.61 21.76
N ASP A 114 -8.93 2.48 22.41
CA ASP A 114 -10.17 1.88 22.96
C ASP A 114 -11.34 1.78 21.94
N GLY A 115 -11.01 1.57 20.66
CA GLY A 115 -11.99 1.50 19.58
C GLY A 115 -12.45 2.86 19.05
N GLU A 116 -11.77 3.95 19.39
CA GLU A 116 -12.10 5.31 19.00
C GLU A 116 -11.01 5.94 18.13
N LEU A 117 -11.43 6.77 17.18
CA LEU A 117 -10.56 7.63 16.39
C LEU A 117 -10.86 9.11 16.68
N PHE A 118 -9.82 9.84 17.12
CA PHE A 118 -9.89 11.26 17.45
C PHE A 118 -9.38 12.11 16.29
N LEU A 119 -10.26 12.85 15.64
CA LEU A 119 -9.96 13.78 14.55
C LEU A 119 -10.14 15.21 15.05
N SER A 120 -9.09 16.04 15.03
CA SER A 120 -9.24 17.42 15.44
C SER A 120 -8.57 18.41 14.47
N ARG A 121 -9.12 19.63 14.47
CA ARG A 121 -8.66 20.71 13.63
C ARG A 121 -8.65 22.03 14.38
N THR A 122 -7.49 22.72 14.31
CA THR A 122 -7.34 24.08 14.83
C THR A 122 -7.16 25.04 13.67
N VAL A 123 -7.83 26.18 13.69
CA VAL A 123 -7.71 27.27 12.71
C VAL A 123 -7.41 28.55 13.47
N ARG A 124 -6.25 29.16 13.20
CA ARG A 124 -5.88 30.44 13.83
C ARG A 124 -6.46 31.62 13.06
N ALA A 125 -6.77 32.69 13.76
CA ALA A 125 -7.18 33.96 13.14
C ALA A 125 -6.15 34.47 12.11
N SER A 126 -4.87 34.12 12.26
CA SER A 126 -3.81 34.39 11.29
C SER A 126 -3.88 33.55 9.98
N GLY A 127 -4.87 32.68 9.83
CA GLY A 127 -5.07 31.84 8.65
C GLY A 127 -4.32 30.50 8.65
N ARG A 128 -3.46 30.24 9.64
CA ARG A 128 -2.77 28.94 9.77
C ARG A 128 -3.71 27.91 10.37
N SER A 129 -3.64 26.68 9.84
CA SER A 129 -4.43 25.57 10.40
C SER A 129 -3.58 24.35 10.68
N ARG A 130 -3.98 23.57 11.69
CA ARG A 130 -3.33 22.32 12.09
C ARG A 130 -4.37 21.20 12.13
N ALA A 131 -4.04 20.08 11.53
CA ALA A 131 -4.83 18.85 11.60
C ALA A 131 -4.12 17.85 12.53
N VAL A 132 -4.89 17.16 13.36
CA VAL A 132 -4.40 16.20 14.35
C VAL A 132 -5.28 14.96 14.30
N LEU A 133 -4.64 13.79 14.28
CA LEU A 133 -5.26 12.46 14.33
C LEU A 133 -4.65 11.73 15.52
N GLY A 134 -5.45 11.24 16.47
CA GLY A 134 -4.96 10.51 17.64
C GLY A 134 -3.78 11.21 18.33
N GLY A 135 -3.86 12.55 18.52
CA GLY A 135 -2.80 13.35 19.14
C GLY A 135 -1.60 13.68 18.22
N LYS A 136 -1.44 13.04 17.04
CA LYS A 136 -0.35 13.31 16.08
C LYS A 136 -0.76 14.33 15.02
N SER A 137 0.15 15.23 14.67
CA SER A 137 -0.07 16.19 13.58
C SER A 137 0.06 15.49 12.23
N VAL A 138 -0.98 15.56 11.40
CA VAL A 138 -1.04 14.92 10.08
C VAL A 138 -1.32 15.96 8.98
N PRO A 139 -1.02 15.64 7.70
CA PRO A 139 -1.48 16.43 6.58
C PRO A 139 -3.01 16.50 6.53
N ARG A 140 -3.55 17.64 6.06
CA ARG A 140 -5.00 17.81 5.87
C ARG A 140 -5.63 16.73 4.98
N SER A 141 -4.91 16.30 3.95
CA SER A 141 -5.36 15.26 3.01
C SER A 141 -5.58 13.91 3.70
N VAL A 142 -4.68 13.53 4.60
CA VAL A 142 -4.79 12.30 5.40
C VAL A 142 -6.03 12.36 6.29
N LEU A 143 -6.21 13.47 7.03
CA LEU A 143 -7.40 13.65 7.86
C LEU A 143 -8.69 13.56 7.03
N GLY A 144 -8.71 14.18 5.85
CA GLY A 144 -9.85 14.15 4.93
C GLY A 144 -10.12 12.78 4.32
N ALA A 145 -9.08 12.00 4.04
CA ALA A 145 -9.19 10.64 3.52
C ALA A 145 -9.79 9.68 4.56
N ILE A 146 -9.38 9.81 5.83
CA ILE A 146 -9.92 9.01 6.94
C ILE A 146 -11.35 9.40 7.25
N ALA A 147 -11.63 10.70 7.43
CA ALA A 147 -12.97 11.19 7.70
C ALA A 147 -13.96 10.86 6.58
N GLY A 148 -13.50 10.81 5.32
CA GLY A 148 -14.33 10.45 4.17
C GLY A 148 -14.84 9.01 4.18
N GLU A 149 -14.20 8.12 4.94
CA GLU A 149 -14.66 6.74 5.16
C GLU A 149 -15.70 6.65 6.29
N LEU A 150 -15.68 7.59 7.25
CA LEU A 150 -16.49 7.55 8.45
C LEU A 150 -17.76 8.41 8.34
N VAL A 151 -17.69 9.55 7.63
CA VAL A 151 -18.80 10.50 7.54
C VAL A 151 -19.02 10.99 6.11
N THR A 152 -20.26 10.92 5.67
CA THR A 152 -20.71 11.47 4.39
C THR A 152 -21.66 12.63 4.63
N ILE A 153 -21.33 13.81 4.08
CA ILE A 153 -22.14 15.03 4.23
C ILE A 153 -22.88 15.28 2.93
N HIS A 154 -24.21 15.26 2.98
CA HIS A 154 -25.10 15.58 1.87
C HIS A 154 -25.64 17.01 2.01
N GLY A 155 -24.97 17.97 1.36
CA GLY A 155 -25.34 19.39 1.41
C GLY A 155 -24.77 20.15 0.21
N GLN A 156 -25.15 21.44 0.03
CA GLN A 156 -24.81 22.24 -1.17
C GLN A 156 -23.35 22.21 -1.60
N THR A 157 -22.41 22.16 -0.68
CA THR A 157 -20.98 22.22 -0.99
C THR A 157 -20.39 20.85 -1.37
N ASP A 158 -20.98 19.75 -0.90
CA ASP A 158 -20.49 18.38 -1.13
C ASP A 158 -21.15 17.71 -2.34
N GLN A 159 -22.17 18.34 -2.92
CA GLN A 159 -22.85 17.93 -4.16
C GLN A 159 -21.89 17.78 -5.34
N LEU A 160 -20.77 18.52 -5.36
CA LEU A 160 -19.73 18.43 -6.39
C LEU A 160 -18.93 17.11 -6.31
N LYS A 161 -18.88 16.46 -5.14
CA LYS A 161 -18.11 15.21 -4.99
C LYS A 161 -18.78 14.04 -5.71
N ILE A 162 -20.10 13.87 -5.56
CA ILE A 162 -20.84 12.79 -6.26
C ILE A 162 -20.99 13.05 -7.76
N ALA A 163 -20.77 14.31 -8.22
CA ALA A 163 -20.74 14.61 -9.65
C ALA A 163 -19.49 14.04 -10.34
N ALA A 164 -18.46 13.66 -9.60
CA ALA A 164 -17.27 13.03 -10.16
C ALA A 164 -17.57 11.59 -10.61
N SER A 165 -17.20 11.24 -11.83
CA SER A 165 -17.43 9.90 -12.40
C SER A 165 -16.78 8.77 -11.57
N SER A 166 -15.64 9.05 -10.92
CA SER A 166 -14.99 8.09 -10.03
C SER A 166 -15.87 7.73 -8.82
N ARG A 167 -16.51 8.74 -8.19
CA ARG A 167 -17.40 8.52 -7.06
C ARG A 167 -18.69 7.80 -7.46
N GLN A 168 -19.22 8.08 -8.65
CA GLN A 168 -20.38 7.37 -9.20
C GLN A 168 -20.07 5.90 -9.44
N ARG A 169 -18.88 5.61 -9.96
CA ARG A 169 -18.40 4.25 -10.13
C ARG A 169 -18.24 3.54 -8.78
N GLU A 170 -17.54 4.15 -7.83
CA GLU A 170 -17.34 3.60 -6.48
C GLU A 170 -18.69 3.30 -5.79
N PHE A 171 -19.67 4.20 -5.97
CA PHE A 171 -21.01 3.99 -5.43
C PHE A 171 -21.72 2.81 -6.10
N LEU A 172 -21.65 2.71 -7.44
CA LEU A 172 -22.25 1.60 -8.16
C LEU A 172 -21.59 0.26 -7.80
N ASP A 173 -20.25 0.20 -7.77
CA ASP A 173 -19.49 -0.99 -7.38
C ASP A 173 -19.87 -1.44 -5.95
N ARG A 174 -19.99 -0.49 -5.01
CA ARG A 174 -20.45 -0.77 -3.66
C ARG A 174 -21.87 -1.38 -3.62
N VAL A 175 -22.80 -0.89 -4.43
CA VAL A 175 -24.18 -1.42 -4.50
C VAL A 175 -24.22 -2.75 -5.25
N ALA A 176 -23.43 -2.92 -6.29
CA ALA A 176 -23.34 -4.13 -7.10
C ALA A 176 -22.84 -5.32 -6.30
N GLY A 177 -21.97 -5.09 -5.32
CA GLY A 177 -21.31 -6.17 -4.62
C GLY A 177 -20.30 -6.92 -5.46
N ASP A 178 -19.65 -6.22 -6.36
CA ASP A 178 -18.75 -6.77 -7.38
C ASP A 178 -17.27 -6.74 -7.00
N GLU A 179 -16.98 -6.75 -5.68
CA GLU A 179 -15.59 -6.72 -5.18
C GLU A 179 -14.75 -7.87 -5.71
N ALA A 180 -15.35 -9.06 -5.84
CA ALA A 180 -14.65 -10.24 -6.37
C ALA A 180 -14.30 -10.05 -7.86
N GLU A 181 -15.25 -9.54 -8.65
CA GLU A 181 -15.08 -9.25 -10.07
C GLU A 181 -14.06 -8.11 -10.28
N LEU A 182 -14.13 -7.06 -9.46
CA LEU A 182 -13.19 -5.94 -9.49
C LEU A 182 -11.77 -6.40 -9.10
N ALA A 183 -11.64 -7.23 -8.07
CA ALA A 183 -10.35 -7.80 -7.65
C ALA A 183 -9.76 -8.72 -8.73
N ALA A 184 -10.60 -9.57 -9.35
CA ALA A 184 -10.16 -10.40 -10.46
C ALA A 184 -9.71 -9.58 -11.67
N TYR A 185 -10.44 -8.52 -11.99
CA TYR A 185 -10.04 -7.59 -13.04
C TYR A 185 -8.72 -6.87 -12.71
N ARG A 186 -8.58 -6.30 -11.50
CA ARG A 186 -7.34 -5.62 -11.07
C ARG A 186 -6.13 -6.54 -11.19
N LYS A 187 -6.23 -7.77 -10.72
CA LYS A 187 -5.15 -8.75 -10.86
C LYS A 187 -4.73 -8.98 -12.31
N ALA A 188 -5.69 -9.08 -13.22
CA ALA A 188 -5.41 -9.26 -14.65
C ALA A 188 -4.84 -7.98 -15.28
N TRP A 189 -5.35 -6.81 -14.89
CA TRP A 189 -4.85 -5.51 -15.32
C TRP A 189 -3.40 -5.26 -14.86
N ASP A 190 -3.07 -5.53 -13.60
CA ASP A 190 -1.73 -5.35 -13.04
C ASP A 190 -0.71 -6.25 -13.76
N ALA A 191 -1.09 -7.50 -14.07
CA ALA A 191 -0.26 -8.39 -14.86
C ALA A 191 -0.01 -7.85 -16.28
N LEU A 192 -1.04 -7.30 -16.93
CA LEU A 192 -0.91 -6.66 -18.25
C LEU A 192 -0.04 -5.40 -18.16
N ALA A 193 -0.28 -4.54 -17.18
CA ALA A 193 0.48 -3.31 -16.98
C ALA A 193 1.98 -3.58 -16.73
N ALA A 194 2.30 -4.59 -15.92
CA ALA A 194 3.68 -5.02 -15.69
C ALA A 194 4.34 -5.53 -16.99
N MET A 195 3.59 -6.25 -17.84
CA MET A 195 4.08 -6.70 -19.15
C MET A 195 4.29 -5.52 -20.11
N ASP A 196 3.38 -4.55 -20.14
CA ASP A 196 3.51 -3.34 -20.97
C ASP A 196 4.74 -2.52 -20.55
N GLU A 197 4.97 -2.35 -19.25
CA GLU A 197 6.16 -1.68 -18.73
C GLU A 197 7.46 -2.45 -19.10
N ARG A 198 7.42 -3.78 -19.05
CA ARG A 198 8.56 -4.63 -19.46
C ARG A 198 8.88 -4.46 -20.95
N LEU A 199 7.86 -4.51 -21.81
CA LEU A 199 8.01 -4.30 -23.26
C LEU A 199 8.51 -2.90 -23.59
N GLU A 200 7.99 -1.86 -22.93
CA GLU A 200 8.43 -0.48 -23.14
C GLU A 200 9.89 -0.27 -22.70
N ARG A 201 10.30 -0.86 -21.57
CA ARG A 201 11.71 -0.85 -21.15
C ARG A 201 12.61 -1.52 -22.19
N LEU A 202 12.23 -2.69 -22.71
CA LEU A 202 12.98 -3.38 -23.76
C LEU A 202 13.06 -2.56 -25.05
N ARG A 203 11.97 -1.93 -25.48
CA ARG A 203 11.93 -1.09 -26.68
C ARG A 203 12.72 0.21 -26.53
N SER A 204 12.60 0.89 -25.41
CA SER A 204 13.31 2.15 -25.15
C SER A 204 14.82 1.98 -25.00
N GLN A 205 15.24 0.80 -24.51
CA GLN A 205 16.63 0.46 -24.30
C GLN A 205 17.22 -0.41 -25.41
N GLU A 206 16.51 -0.66 -26.50
CA GLU A 206 16.87 -1.62 -27.54
C GLU A 206 18.31 -1.46 -28.04
N SER A 207 18.77 -0.24 -28.31
CA SER A 207 20.15 -0.01 -28.76
C SER A 207 21.18 -0.22 -27.65
N SER A 208 20.89 0.19 -26.44
CA SER A 208 21.75 0.03 -25.26
C SER A 208 21.74 -1.41 -24.75
N ALA A 209 20.57 -2.03 -24.68
CA ALA A 209 20.40 -3.43 -24.29
C ALA A 209 21.08 -4.37 -25.28
N ARG A 210 20.99 -4.08 -26.58
CA ARG A 210 21.65 -4.86 -27.62
C ARG A 210 23.17 -4.77 -27.51
N GLN A 211 23.74 -3.57 -27.32
CA GLN A 211 25.18 -3.42 -27.10
C GLN A 211 25.65 -4.14 -25.83
N GLN A 212 24.87 -4.06 -24.76
CA GLN A 212 25.18 -4.73 -23.51
C GLN A 212 25.05 -6.25 -23.62
N ALA A 213 24.03 -6.75 -24.30
CA ALA A 213 23.84 -8.17 -24.57
C ALA A 213 24.96 -8.73 -25.44
N ASP A 214 25.39 -8.00 -26.49
CA ASP A 214 26.52 -8.40 -27.36
C ASP A 214 27.82 -8.43 -26.56
N TYR A 215 28.08 -7.46 -25.70
CA TYR A 215 29.23 -7.45 -24.79
C TYR A 215 29.22 -8.65 -23.84
N LEU A 216 28.07 -8.95 -23.22
CA LEU A 216 27.94 -10.09 -22.30
C LEU A 216 28.16 -11.42 -23.05
N ARG A 217 27.56 -11.60 -24.24
CA ARG A 217 27.77 -12.81 -25.08
C ARG A 217 29.22 -13.00 -25.44
N GLU A 218 29.87 -11.95 -25.95
CA GLU A 218 31.29 -12.01 -26.32
C GLU A 218 32.18 -12.32 -25.11
N SER A 219 31.88 -11.73 -23.97
CA SER A 219 32.59 -11.95 -22.71
C SER A 219 32.43 -13.38 -22.20
N ILE A 220 31.20 -13.90 -22.17
CA ILE A 220 30.88 -15.28 -21.78
C ILE A 220 31.59 -16.27 -22.73
N ASP A 221 31.50 -16.04 -24.04
CA ASP A 221 32.13 -16.86 -25.05
C ASP A 221 33.67 -16.86 -24.93
N HIS A 222 34.25 -15.72 -24.56
CA HIS A 222 35.70 -15.62 -24.34
C HIS A 222 36.13 -16.43 -23.13
N ILE A 223 35.41 -16.27 -21.98
CA ILE A 223 35.69 -17.05 -20.77
C ILE A 223 35.51 -18.55 -21.02
N ASN A 224 34.43 -18.95 -21.70
CA ASN A 224 34.17 -20.37 -22.00
C ASN A 224 35.19 -20.97 -22.96
N ARG A 225 35.71 -20.21 -23.95
CA ARG A 225 36.78 -20.68 -24.85
C ARG A 225 38.11 -20.83 -24.15
N THR A 226 38.39 -19.94 -23.18
CA THR A 226 39.62 -20.04 -22.38
C THR A 226 39.50 -21.14 -21.32
N ASP A 227 38.30 -21.53 -20.91
CA ASP A 227 37.96 -22.59 -19.95
C ASP A 227 38.85 -22.58 -18.69
N PRO A 228 38.86 -21.47 -17.93
CA PRO A 228 39.68 -21.35 -16.73
C PRO A 228 39.19 -22.26 -15.61
N GLN A 229 40.14 -22.92 -14.91
CA GLN A 229 39.82 -23.71 -13.72
C GLN A 229 40.14 -22.92 -12.43
N PRO A 230 39.35 -23.05 -11.35
CA PRO A 230 39.65 -22.39 -10.09
C PRO A 230 41.05 -22.77 -9.57
N GLY A 231 41.92 -21.79 -9.33
CA GLY A 231 43.29 -22.00 -8.82
C GLY A 231 44.34 -22.36 -9.88
N GLU A 232 43.96 -22.55 -11.15
CA GLU A 232 44.87 -22.89 -12.26
C GLU A 232 46.05 -21.90 -12.39
N ASP A 233 45.78 -20.60 -12.20
CA ASP A 233 46.82 -19.58 -12.31
C ASP A 233 47.85 -19.64 -11.18
N GLU A 234 47.47 -20.06 -9.98
CA GLU A 234 48.39 -20.25 -8.85
C GLU A 234 49.25 -21.49 -9.06
N GLU A 235 48.66 -22.58 -9.54
CA GLU A 235 49.37 -23.81 -9.88
C GLU A 235 50.39 -23.58 -11.00
N LEU A 236 49.99 -22.86 -12.05
CA LEU A 236 50.92 -22.54 -13.17
C LEU A 236 52.03 -21.58 -12.76
N LYS A 237 51.77 -20.59 -11.89
CA LYS A 237 52.80 -19.69 -11.35
C LYS A 237 53.82 -20.49 -10.51
N ALA A 238 53.35 -21.40 -9.67
CA ALA A 238 54.23 -22.27 -8.89
C ALA A 238 55.06 -23.20 -9.78
N CYS A 239 54.45 -23.73 -10.84
CA CYS A 239 55.17 -24.57 -11.84
C CYS A 239 56.23 -23.74 -12.59
N ARG A 240 55.85 -22.52 -13.05
CA ARG A 240 56.80 -21.60 -13.70
C ARG A 240 57.98 -21.28 -12.80
N GLU A 241 57.75 -20.90 -11.53
CA GLU A 241 58.78 -20.57 -10.56
C GLU A 241 59.75 -21.75 -10.34
N ARG A 242 59.24 -23.01 -10.35
CA ARG A 242 60.02 -24.20 -10.23
C ARG A 242 60.90 -24.40 -11.47
N ILE A 243 60.37 -24.20 -12.69
CA ILE A 243 61.14 -24.33 -13.93
C ILE A 243 62.18 -23.21 -14.07
N GLU A 244 61.84 -21.95 -13.77
CA GLU A 244 62.75 -20.80 -13.80
C GLU A 244 63.93 -20.98 -12.85
N ASN A 245 63.74 -21.62 -11.72
CA ASN A 245 64.77 -21.91 -10.72
C ASN A 245 65.47 -23.28 -10.97
N ALA A 246 65.07 -24.06 -11.99
CA ALA A 246 65.55 -25.39 -12.24
C ALA A 246 67.08 -25.43 -12.40
N ALA A 247 67.66 -24.44 -13.08
CA ALA A 247 69.10 -24.34 -13.24
C ALA A 247 69.84 -24.11 -11.92
N ASP A 248 69.28 -23.23 -11.03
CA ASP A 248 69.86 -22.98 -9.72
C ASP A 248 69.68 -24.20 -8.81
N ILE A 249 68.51 -24.86 -8.90
CA ILE A 249 68.22 -26.10 -8.19
C ILE A 249 69.19 -27.20 -8.64
N ALA A 250 69.33 -27.42 -9.96
CA ALA A 250 70.21 -28.41 -10.51
C ALA A 250 71.66 -28.15 -10.10
N GLN A 251 72.14 -26.89 -10.17
CA GLN A 251 73.45 -26.50 -9.71
C GLN A 251 73.64 -26.73 -8.20
N GLY A 252 72.66 -26.29 -7.39
CA GLY A 252 72.71 -26.43 -5.94
C GLY A 252 72.65 -27.89 -5.49
N VAL A 253 71.71 -28.65 -6.05
CA VAL A 253 71.56 -30.09 -5.77
C VAL A 253 72.74 -30.87 -6.31
N GLY A 254 73.18 -30.58 -7.53
CA GLY A 254 74.40 -31.22 -8.13
C GLY A 254 75.67 -30.97 -7.30
N SER A 255 75.87 -29.74 -6.81
CA SER A 255 76.94 -29.39 -5.89
C SER A 255 76.85 -30.12 -4.55
N ALA A 256 75.62 -30.22 -3.97
CA ALA A 256 75.39 -30.96 -2.74
C ALA A 256 75.65 -32.48 -2.93
N LEU A 257 75.11 -33.05 -3.99
CA LEU A 257 75.34 -34.47 -4.34
C LEU A 257 76.84 -34.78 -4.58
N GLY A 258 77.54 -33.91 -5.31
CA GLY A 258 79.00 -34.07 -5.51
C GLY A 258 79.78 -34.02 -4.20
N ALA A 259 79.39 -33.23 -3.23
CA ALA A 259 80.02 -33.19 -1.91
C ALA A 259 79.67 -34.39 -1.05
N LEU A 260 78.40 -34.91 -1.16
CA LEU A 260 77.95 -36.06 -0.38
C LEU A 260 78.35 -37.39 -0.95
N ASP A 261 78.18 -37.62 -2.24
CA ASP A 261 78.48 -38.85 -2.94
C ASP A 261 78.90 -38.55 -4.39
N ALA A 262 80.21 -38.48 -4.64
CA ALA A 262 80.79 -38.16 -5.94
C ALA A 262 80.44 -39.19 -7.08
N SER A 263 79.92 -40.36 -6.72
CA SER A 263 79.50 -41.36 -7.71
C SER A 263 78.16 -40.98 -8.41
N GLN A 264 77.46 -40.01 -7.90
CA GLN A 264 76.18 -39.57 -8.43
C GLN A 264 76.30 -38.39 -9.41
N VAL A 265 77.50 -37.82 -9.62
CA VAL A 265 77.73 -36.67 -10.49
C VAL A 265 78.86 -37.05 -11.53
N ASP A 266 78.70 -36.59 -12.78
CA ASP A 266 79.64 -36.86 -13.83
C ASP A 266 81.08 -36.38 -13.52
N VAL A 267 82.09 -37.14 -13.94
CA VAL A 267 83.44 -37.34 -13.40
C VAL A 267 84.42 -36.15 -13.49
N ASP A 268 84.06 -34.97 -14.03
CA ASP A 268 85.06 -33.90 -14.28
C ASP A 268 85.13 -32.79 -13.18
N ALA A 269 84.39 -32.90 -12.08
CA ALA A 269 84.32 -31.80 -11.10
C ALA A 269 84.74 -32.14 -9.65
N ALA A 270 85.19 -33.36 -9.34
CA ALA A 270 85.42 -33.71 -7.92
C ALA A 270 86.94 -33.76 -7.65
N ASP A 271 87.54 -32.66 -7.20
CA ASP A 271 88.92 -32.55 -6.73
C ASP A 271 89.13 -33.00 -5.27
N GLY A 272 88.14 -33.80 -4.70
CA GLY A 272 88.18 -34.22 -3.31
C GLY A 272 87.33 -35.48 -3.04
N ALA A 273 87.68 -36.26 -2.02
CA ALA A 273 86.90 -37.40 -1.59
C ALA A 273 85.55 -36.97 -1.03
N SER A 274 84.44 -37.61 -1.45
CA SER A 274 83.11 -37.34 -1.00
C SER A 274 82.85 -37.69 0.52
N ALA A 275 81.81 -37.14 1.10
CA ALA A 275 81.47 -37.42 2.53
C ALA A 275 81.26 -38.92 2.75
N VAL A 276 80.61 -39.63 1.80
CA VAL A 276 80.40 -41.09 1.83
C VAL A 276 81.71 -41.82 1.81
N GLU A 277 82.64 -41.41 0.94
CA GLU A 277 83.97 -42.04 0.83
C GLU A 277 84.81 -41.82 2.08
N LEU A 278 84.82 -40.59 2.63
CA LEU A 278 85.50 -40.25 3.87
C LEU A 278 84.99 -41.03 5.06
N ILE A 279 83.65 -41.17 5.18
CA ILE A 279 83.01 -41.94 6.24
C ILE A 279 83.37 -43.43 6.07
N ASN A 280 83.25 -43.97 4.88
CA ASN A 280 83.61 -45.35 4.60
C ASN A 280 85.11 -45.63 4.92
N HIS A 281 85.99 -44.69 4.59
CA HIS A 281 87.44 -44.79 4.93
C HIS A 281 87.63 -44.76 6.45
N ALA A 282 86.90 -43.89 7.16
CA ALA A 282 86.92 -43.80 8.62
C ALA A 282 86.41 -45.09 9.25
N VAL A 283 85.31 -45.65 8.76
CA VAL A 283 84.72 -46.93 9.23
C VAL A 283 85.73 -48.04 9.04
N THR A 284 86.36 -48.15 7.82
CA THR A 284 87.38 -49.17 7.52
C THR A 284 88.57 -49.03 8.46
N SER A 285 89.04 -47.79 8.68
CA SER A 285 90.18 -47.52 9.55
C SER A 285 89.88 -47.88 11.00
N LEU A 286 88.68 -47.58 11.52
CA LEU A 286 88.26 -47.93 12.89
C LEU A 286 88.08 -49.45 13.06
N ARG A 287 87.58 -50.16 12.04
CA ARG A 287 87.42 -51.62 12.04
C ARG A 287 88.75 -52.37 11.94
N ALA A 288 89.78 -51.76 11.36
CA ALA A 288 91.11 -52.31 11.32
C ALA A 288 91.83 -52.32 12.70
N ILE A 289 91.34 -51.57 13.70
CA ILE A 289 91.90 -51.53 15.03
C ILE A 289 91.52 -52.81 15.78
N ARG A 290 92.51 -53.69 16.03
CA ARG A 290 92.32 -55.00 16.70
C ARG A 290 92.17 -54.91 18.26
N VAL A 291 91.63 -53.78 18.75
CA VAL A 291 91.38 -53.59 20.20
C VAL A 291 89.82 -53.48 20.38
N GLY A 292 89.28 -54.39 21.18
CA GLY A 292 87.85 -54.38 21.42
C GLY A 292 87.40 -53.15 22.28
N GLY A 293 86.13 -52.70 22.08
CA GLY A 293 85.56 -51.62 22.86
C GLY A 293 85.02 -50.47 22.01
N THR A 294 85.13 -49.24 22.44
CA THR A 294 84.51 -47.98 21.90
C THR A 294 84.77 -47.76 20.40
N PHE A 295 85.80 -48.33 19.79
CA PHE A 295 86.10 -48.14 18.38
C PHE A 295 85.08 -48.83 17.45
N ALA A 296 84.64 -50.05 17.85
CA ALA A 296 83.63 -50.78 17.09
C ALA A 296 82.26 -50.06 17.17
N GLU A 297 81.89 -49.57 18.35
CA GLU A 297 80.68 -48.80 18.54
C GLU A 297 80.70 -47.52 17.69
N GLN A 298 81.80 -46.81 17.59
CA GLN A 298 81.93 -45.61 16.75
C GLN A 298 81.91 -45.95 15.27
N ALA A 299 82.46 -47.12 14.85
CA ALA A 299 82.36 -47.59 13.48
C ALA A 299 80.89 -47.90 13.09
N ASP A 300 80.13 -48.59 13.97
CA ASP A 300 78.70 -48.88 13.76
C ASP A 300 77.86 -47.59 13.68
N ARG A 301 78.20 -46.60 14.51
CA ARG A 301 77.55 -45.30 14.48
C ARG A 301 77.82 -44.54 13.16
N LEU A 302 79.07 -44.59 12.63
CA LEU A 302 79.42 -44.01 11.35
C LEU A 302 78.73 -44.73 10.17
N GLU A 303 78.54 -46.06 10.28
CA GLU A 303 77.73 -46.79 9.31
C GLU A 303 76.30 -46.40 9.29
N SER A 304 75.70 -46.16 10.47
CA SER A 304 74.33 -45.64 10.58
C SER A 304 74.20 -44.23 9.95
N ILE A 305 75.14 -43.32 10.21
CA ILE A 305 75.21 -42.01 9.61
C ILE A 305 75.36 -42.12 8.05
N ASN A 306 76.14 -43.10 7.57
CA ASN A 306 76.31 -43.33 6.17
C ASN A 306 74.99 -43.81 5.49
N ALA A 307 74.21 -44.64 6.19
CA ALA A 307 72.89 -45.04 5.72
C ALA A 307 71.92 -43.86 5.64
N ASP A 308 71.88 -43.07 6.69
CA ASP A 308 71.02 -41.81 6.74
C ASP A 308 71.50 -40.85 5.61
N LEU A 309 72.75 -40.73 5.36
CA LEU A 309 73.30 -39.92 4.24
C LEU A 309 72.87 -40.44 2.89
N GLY A 310 72.84 -41.80 2.72
CA GLY A 310 72.33 -42.45 1.52
C GLY A 310 70.87 -42.11 1.23
N ASP A 311 70.05 -42.03 2.26
CA ASP A 311 68.63 -41.61 2.10
C ASP A 311 68.53 -40.16 1.61
N VAL A 312 69.36 -39.26 2.14
CA VAL A 312 69.42 -37.85 1.69
C VAL A 312 69.89 -37.74 0.25
N VAL A 313 70.94 -38.48 -0.11
CA VAL A 313 71.52 -38.55 -1.51
C VAL A 313 70.44 -39.05 -2.46
N PHE A 314 69.69 -40.09 -2.07
CA PHE A 314 68.60 -40.62 -2.88
C PHE A 314 67.44 -39.57 -3.04
N ALA A 315 67.03 -38.91 -1.97
CA ALA A 315 66.04 -37.88 -2.07
C ALA A 315 66.43 -36.71 -2.97
N LEU A 316 67.70 -36.22 -2.85
CA LEU A 316 68.22 -35.15 -3.68
C LEU A 316 68.39 -35.59 -5.16
N SER A 317 68.75 -36.85 -5.43
CA SER A 317 68.85 -37.35 -6.80
C SER A 317 67.49 -37.45 -7.51
N GLN A 318 66.44 -37.67 -6.77
CA GLN A 318 65.06 -37.65 -7.31
C GLN A 318 64.64 -36.23 -7.79
N GLU A 319 65.09 -35.21 -7.10
CA GLU A 319 64.79 -33.80 -7.46
C GLU A 319 65.45 -33.34 -8.75
N LEU A 320 66.60 -34.01 -9.17
CA LEU A 320 67.25 -33.74 -10.44
C LEU A 320 66.58 -34.39 -11.66
N GLY A 321 65.64 -35.34 -11.44
CA GLY A 321 64.99 -36.08 -12.53
C GLY A 321 63.74 -35.38 -13.10
N ASP A 322 63.30 -34.28 -12.54
CA ASP A 322 62.06 -33.59 -12.92
C ASP A 322 62.35 -32.28 -13.71
N GLU A 323 63.12 -32.42 -14.79
CA GLU A 323 63.42 -31.27 -15.69
C GLU A 323 62.22 -30.98 -16.63
N GLY A 324 61.39 -29.96 -16.28
CA GLY A 324 60.51 -29.34 -17.26
C GLY A 324 61.29 -28.68 -18.38
N SER A 325 60.86 -28.87 -19.62
CA SER A 325 61.62 -28.35 -20.81
C SER A 325 61.33 -26.82 -20.96
N VAL A 326 62.23 -26.10 -21.63
CA VAL A 326 62.09 -24.69 -22.01
C VAL A 326 60.82 -24.47 -22.86
N GLU A 327 60.37 -25.46 -23.62
CA GLU A 327 59.12 -25.44 -24.39
C GLU A 327 57.92 -25.48 -23.51
N ASP A 328 57.96 -26.12 -22.32
CA ASP A 328 56.87 -26.08 -21.31
C ASP A 328 56.76 -24.71 -20.69
N LEU A 329 57.87 -23.98 -20.50
CA LEU A 329 57.87 -22.63 -19.93
C LEU A 329 57.14 -21.62 -20.82
N ASP A 330 57.31 -21.68 -22.14
CA ASP A 330 56.59 -20.80 -23.07
C ASP A 330 55.10 -21.09 -23.10
N GLN A 331 54.68 -22.34 -23.00
CA GLN A 331 53.27 -22.73 -22.91
C GLN A 331 52.65 -22.26 -21.58
N ILE A 332 53.35 -22.47 -20.47
CA ILE A 332 52.91 -22.02 -19.14
C ILE A 332 52.74 -20.49 -19.10
N ASN A 333 53.76 -19.76 -19.62
CA ASN A 333 53.69 -18.30 -19.68
C ASN A 333 52.55 -17.81 -20.58
N GLY A 334 52.31 -18.46 -21.72
CA GLY A 334 51.18 -18.19 -22.60
C GLY A 334 49.86 -18.38 -21.87
N ARG A 335 49.71 -19.50 -21.15
CA ARG A 335 48.47 -19.79 -20.38
C ARG A 335 48.27 -18.84 -19.19
N ILE A 336 49.32 -18.52 -18.43
CA ILE A 336 49.28 -17.51 -17.36
C ILE A 336 48.82 -16.15 -17.91
N HIS A 337 49.32 -15.79 -19.12
CA HIS A 337 48.92 -14.54 -19.76
C HIS A 337 47.44 -14.54 -20.14
N GLU A 338 46.93 -15.61 -20.75
CA GLU A 338 45.50 -15.77 -21.08
C GLU A 338 44.63 -15.68 -19.84
N LEU A 339 44.97 -16.39 -18.76
CA LEU A 339 44.25 -16.35 -17.50
C LEU A 339 44.33 -14.97 -16.83
N GLY A 340 45.50 -14.30 -16.92
CA GLY A 340 45.72 -12.96 -16.43
C GLY A 340 44.89 -11.90 -17.18
N ASP A 341 44.57 -12.12 -18.45
CA ASP A 341 43.66 -11.26 -19.21
C ASP A 341 42.22 -11.37 -18.72
N LEU A 342 41.81 -12.58 -18.34
CA LEU A 342 40.48 -12.80 -17.75
C LEU A 342 40.34 -12.11 -16.39
N THR A 343 41.33 -12.30 -15.50
CA THR A 343 41.29 -11.73 -14.14
C THR A 343 41.36 -10.21 -14.15
N ARG A 344 42.05 -9.59 -15.10
CA ARG A 344 42.09 -8.12 -15.26
C ARG A 344 40.72 -7.51 -15.66
N ARG A 345 39.88 -8.29 -16.35
CA ARG A 345 38.61 -7.78 -16.90
C ARG A 345 37.41 -8.10 -16.05
N TRP A 346 37.34 -9.29 -15.46
CA TRP A 346 36.11 -9.82 -14.89
C TRP A 346 36.18 -10.20 -13.41
N GLY A 347 37.35 -10.15 -12.76
CA GLY A 347 37.48 -10.42 -11.35
C GLY A 347 38.89 -10.65 -10.87
N PRO A 348 39.25 -10.41 -9.62
CA PRO A 348 40.62 -10.53 -9.10
C PRO A 348 41.12 -11.96 -9.07
N THR A 349 40.24 -12.97 -9.04
CA THR A 349 40.59 -14.40 -9.08
C THR A 349 39.83 -15.12 -10.19
N LEU A 350 40.27 -16.31 -10.59
CA LEU A 350 39.55 -17.13 -11.56
C LEU A 350 38.17 -17.58 -11.06
N ALA A 351 38.04 -17.78 -9.76
CA ALA A 351 36.74 -18.05 -9.13
C ALA A 351 35.76 -16.86 -9.31
N ASP A 352 36.24 -15.61 -9.14
CA ASP A 352 35.44 -14.41 -9.38
C ASP A 352 35.07 -14.26 -10.85
N VAL A 353 35.96 -14.60 -11.78
CA VAL A 353 35.69 -14.62 -13.23
C VAL A 353 34.57 -15.59 -13.58
N LEU A 354 34.57 -16.79 -13.00
CA LEU A 354 33.52 -17.77 -13.20
C LEU A 354 32.20 -17.33 -12.59
N ALA A 355 32.24 -16.76 -11.38
CA ALA A 355 31.04 -16.19 -10.74
C ALA A 355 30.47 -15.02 -11.55
N TRP A 356 31.34 -14.16 -12.12
CA TRP A 356 30.92 -13.10 -13.03
C TRP A 356 30.25 -13.65 -14.28
N ARG A 357 30.84 -14.70 -14.91
CA ARG A 357 30.26 -15.37 -16.08
C ARG A 357 28.87 -15.91 -15.81
N ASP A 358 28.68 -16.58 -14.67
CA ASP A 358 27.39 -17.16 -14.31
C ASP A 358 26.31 -16.06 -14.05
N LYS A 359 26.69 -14.96 -13.39
CA LYS A 359 25.85 -13.79 -13.26
C LYS A 359 25.55 -13.13 -14.59
N ALA A 360 26.54 -12.96 -15.44
CA ALA A 360 26.39 -12.38 -16.78
C ALA A 360 25.45 -13.20 -17.66
N ALA A 361 25.45 -14.53 -17.51
CA ALA A 361 24.53 -15.41 -18.21
C ALA A 361 23.07 -15.18 -17.76
N PHE A 362 22.84 -14.98 -16.48
CA PHE A 362 21.53 -14.63 -15.95
C PHE A 362 21.07 -13.23 -16.42
N ASP A 363 21.97 -12.23 -16.32
CA ASP A 363 21.68 -10.86 -16.79
C ASP A 363 21.40 -10.82 -18.31
N LEU A 364 21.99 -11.71 -19.08
CA LEU A 364 21.77 -11.83 -20.53
C LEU A 364 20.37 -12.33 -20.88
N GLU A 365 19.77 -13.22 -20.08
CA GLU A 365 18.38 -13.67 -20.27
C GLU A 365 17.39 -12.52 -20.10
N ASP A 366 17.65 -11.60 -19.16
CA ASP A 366 16.80 -10.41 -18.93
C ASP A 366 16.99 -9.30 -19.98
N LEU A 367 18.17 -9.26 -20.64
CA LEU A 367 18.53 -8.27 -21.66
C LEU A 367 18.27 -8.74 -23.08
N ASP A 368 17.73 -9.94 -23.27
CA ASP A 368 17.51 -10.48 -24.62
C ASP A 368 16.36 -9.76 -25.33
N ALA A 369 16.70 -8.62 -25.95
CA ALA A 369 15.84 -7.87 -26.85
C ALA A 369 15.90 -8.42 -28.30
N SER A 370 16.13 -9.71 -28.47
CA SER A 370 16.07 -10.32 -29.80
C SER A 370 14.66 -10.19 -30.38
N PRO A 371 14.50 -10.03 -31.70
CA PRO A 371 13.16 -9.94 -32.32
C PRO A 371 12.26 -11.12 -31.97
N GLU A 372 12.85 -12.30 -31.77
CA GLU A 372 12.17 -13.53 -31.38
C GLU A 372 11.62 -13.40 -29.94
N LYS A 373 12.41 -12.87 -29.01
CA LYS A 373 11.98 -12.65 -27.62
C LYS A 373 10.92 -11.57 -27.50
N VAL A 374 11.07 -10.48 -28.24
CA VAL A 374 10.03 -9.43 -28.29
C VAL A 374 8.72 -10.01 -28.82
N ALA A 375 8.74 -10.82 -29.88
CA ALA A 375 7.55 -11.46 -30.43
C ALA A 375 6.90 -12.44 -29.45
N GLU A 376 7.69 -13.17 -28.65
CA GLU A 376 7.20 -14.05 -27.57
C GLU A 376 6.49 -13.23 -26.51
N LEU A 377 7.10 -12.14 -26.00
CA LEU A 377 6.50 -11.26 -25.00
C LEU A 377 5.26 -10.52 -25.53
N GLU A 378 5.23 -10.13 -26.80
CA GLU A 378 4.04 -9.58 -27.46
C GLU A 378 2.89 -10.60 -27.52
N SER A 379 3.20 -11.87 -27.76
CA SER A 379 2.20 -12.95 -27.72
C SER A 379 1.69 -13.20 -26.30
N GLU A 380 2.57 -13.17 -25.31
CA GLU A 380 2.21 -13.27 -23.89
C GLU A 380 1.35 -12.06 -23.45
N ARG A 381 1.76 -10.85 -23.84
CA ARG A 381 0.97 -9.62 -23.65
C ARG A 381 -0.44 -9.75 -24.21
N GLN A 382 -0.58 -10.30 -25.43
CA GLN A 382 -1.90 -10.50 -26.03
C GLN A 382 -2.76 -11.45 -25.20
N THR A 383 -2.18 -12.51 -24.66
CA THR A 383 -2.87 -13.46 -23.76
C THR A 383 -3.34 -12.77 -22.47
N LEU A 384 -2.48 -11.93 -21.86
CA LEU A 384 -2.83 -11.14 -20.68
C LEU A 384 -3.92 -10.09 -20.99
N TYR A 385 -3.83 -9.45 -22.16
CA TYR A 385 -4.84 -8.51 -22.63
C TYR A 385 -6.21 -9.18 -22.79
N ASP A 386 -6.27 -10.35 -23.42
CA ASP A 386 -7.50 -11.10 -23.60
C ASP A 386 -8.08 -11.55 -22.25
N ALA A 387 -7.24 -11.93 -21.29
CA ALA A 387 -7.65 -12.25 -19.93
C ALA A 387 -8.21 -11.03 -19.19
N ALA A 388 -7.53 -9.87 -19.29
CA ALA A 388 -8.00 -8.63 -18.69
C ALA A 388 -9.30 -8.15 -19.32
N LEU A 389 -9.45 -8.28 -20.63
CA LEU A 389 -10.69 -7.96 -21.36
C LEU A 389 -11.85 -8.85 -20.92
N ALA A 390 -11.62 -10.17 -20.80
CA ALA A 390 -12.63 -11.09 -20.31
C ALA A 390 -13.08 -10.78 -18.88
N ALA A 391 -12.13 -10.44 -17.99
CA ALA A 391 -12.46 -10.02 -16.63
C ALA A 391 -13.21 -8.66 -16.62
N ALA A 392 -12.85 -7.72 -17.50
CA ALA A 392 -13.57 -6.46 -17.67
C ALA A 392 -15.02 -6.68 -18.16
N ASP A 393 -15.25 -7.66 -19.02
CA ASP A 393 -16.59 -8.01 -19.51
C ASP A 393 -17.49 -8.54 -18.38
N VAL A 394 -16.94 -9.37 -17.48
CA VAL A 394 -17.66 -9.88 -16.31
C VAL A 394 -18.01 -8.73 -15.36
N LEU A 395 -17.05 -7.86 -15.05
CA LEU A 395 -17.26 -6.68 -14.22
C LEU A 395 -18.30 -5.73 -14.84
N SER A 396 -18.22 -5.48 -16.14
CA SER A 396 -19.18 -4.66 -16.89
C SER A 396 -20.61 -5.23 -16.82
N ALA A 397 -20.76 -6.55 -16.95
CA ALA A 397 -22.06 -7.21 -16.84
C ALA A 397 -22.67 -7.06 -15.44
N ALA A 398 -21.87 -7.20 -14.37
CA ALA A 398 -22.30 -6.97 -13.00
C ALA A 398 -22.76 -5.52 -12.80
N ARG A 399 -21.98 -4.56 -13.27
CA ARG A 399 -22.31 -3.12 -13.22
C ARG A 399 -23.59 -2.78 -13.97
N VAL A 400 -23.79 -3.32 -15.17
CA VAL A 400 -25.02 -3.09 -15.96
C VAL A 400 -26.24 -3.61 -15.22
N ALA A 401 -26.16 -4.80 -14.64
CA ALA A 401 -27.26 -5.37 -13.87
C ALA A 401 -27.58 -4.52 -12.63
N ALA A 402 -26.56 -4.16 -11.86
CA ALA A 402 -26.71 -3.30 -10.69
C ALA A 402 -27.21 -1.88 -11.04
N ALA A 403 -26.76 -1.31 -12.15
CA ALA A 403 -27.20 0.01 -12.62
C ALA A 403 -28.70 0.04 -12.94
N ALA A 404 -29.23 -1.03 -13.56
CA ALA A 404 -30.65 -1.14 -13.87
C ALA A 404 -31.50 -1.27 -12.57
N ASP A 405 -31.08 -2.12 -11.64
CA ASP A 405 -31.76 -2.29 -10.34
C ASP A 405 -31.72 -1.01 -9.51
N LEU A 406 -30.53 -0.40 -9.35
CA LEU A 406 -30.34 0.84 -8.62
C LEU A 406 -31.21 1.98 -9.21
N GLY A 407 -31.20 2.16 -10.51
CA GLY A 407 -32.01 3.18 -11.19
C GLY A 407 -33.51 3.01 -10.94
N ALA A 408 -34.02 1.79 -11.01
CA ALA A 408 -35.43 1.47 -10.76
C ALA A 408 -35.82 1.74 -9.30
N ARG A 409 -35.05 1.20 -8.35
CA ARG A 409 -35.34 1.33 -6.89
C ARG A 409 -35.23 2.79 -6.42
N VAL A 410 -34.22 3.53 -6.88
CA VAL A 410 -34.08 4.96 -6.56
C VAL A 410 -35.24 5.76 -7.14
N THR A 411 -35.66 5.48 -8.37
CA THR A 411 -36.83 6.14 -8.99
C THR A 411 -38.10 5.91 -8.17
N GLU A 412 -38.32 4.72 -7.65
CA GLU A 412 -39.44 4.41 -6.76
C GLU A 412 -39.38 5.20 -5.45
N GLU A 413 -38.19 5.26 -4.81
CA GLU A 413 -38.00 6.00 -3.55
C GLU A 413 -38.19 7.52 -3.76
N LEU A 414 -37.79 8.09 -4.90
CA LEU A 414 -37.99 9.49 -5.24
C LEU A 414 -39.48 9.88 -5.27
N GLY A 415 -40.35 9.00 -5.76
CA GLY A 415 -41.79 9.21 -5.73
C GLY A 415 -42.34 9.42 -4.30
N SER A 416 -41.79 8.73 -3.31
CA SER A 416 -42.13 8.85 -1.90
C SER A 416 -41.58 10.12 -1.23
N LEU A 417 -40.51 10.70 -1.80
CA LEU A 417 -39.84 11.91 -1.30
C LEU A 417 -40.37 13.21 -1.94
N ALA A 418 -41.63 13.23 -2.36
CA ALA A 418 -42.27 14.36 -3.03
C ALA A 418 -41.60 14.79 -4.36
N MET A 419 -41.04 13.84 -5.07
CA MET A 419 -40.43 14.06 -6.38
C MET A 419 -41.15 13.23 -7.45
N LEU A 420 -42.44 13.45 -7.58
CA LEU A 420 -43.28 12.75 -8.55
C LEU A 420 -42.81 13.04 -9.98
N GLY A 421 -42.59 11.97 -10.77
CA GLY A 421 -42.08 12.07 -12.14
C GLY A 421 -40.57 12.29 -12.24
N ALA A 422 -39.87 12.34 -11.09
CA ALA A 422 -38.40 12.27 -11.11
C ALA A 422 -37.92 10.85 -11.40
N SER A 423 -36.78 10.72 -12.08
CA SER A 423 -36.15 9.43 -12.35
C SER A 423 -34.63 9.51 -12.36
N LEU A 424 -34.00 8.41 -12.00
CA LEU A 424 -32.56 8.22 -12.12
C LEU A 424 -32.27 7.13 -13.16
N GLU A 425 -31.42 7.41 -14.12
CA GLU A 425 -30.78 6.43 -14.98
C GLU A 425 -29.31 6.34 -14.60
N VAL A 426 -28.86 5.15 -14.28
CA VAL A 426 -27.44 4.84 -14.11
C VAL A 426 -26.96 4.22 -15.42
N ARG A 427 -26.14 4.97 -16.14
CA ARG A 427 -25.66 4.57 -17.46
C ARG A 427 -24.25 4.01 -17.35
N VAL A 428 -24.07 2.77 -17.78
CA VAL A 428 -22.78 2.11 -17.92
C VAL A 428 -22.47 2.02 -19.41
N THR A 429 -21.42 2.68 -19.85
CA THR A 429 -21.04 2.75 -21.27
C THR A 429 -19.62 2.22 -21.42
N PRO A 430 -19.41 1.14 -22.18
CA PRO A 430 -18.05 0.67 -22.48
C PRO A 430 -17.27 1.76 -23.23
N ARG A 431 -16.02 1.96 -22.84
CA ARG A 431 -15.13 2.88 -23.54
C ARG A 431 -14.72 2.28 -24.87
N ASP A 432 -15.07 3.01 -25.93
CA ASP A 432 -14.74 2.62 -27.30
C ASP A 432 -13.48 3.41 -27.73
N LYS A 433 -12.34 3.09 -27.13
CA LYS A 433 -11.05 3.60 -27.58
C LYS A 433 -10.45 2.57 -28.52
N ALA A 434 -10.19 2.96 -29.76
CA ALA A 434 -9.67 2.08 -30.80
C ALA A 434 -8.34 1.39 -30.44
N ASP A 435 -7.58 1.97 -29.49
CA ASP A 435 -6.26 1.49 -29.14
C ASP A 435 -6.12 0.92 -27.70
N ASP A 436 -6.98 1.32 -26.76
CA ASP A 436 -6.97 0.78 -25.37
C ASP A 436 -8.27 1.11 -24.61
N PRO A 437 -9.26 0.20 -24.58
CA PRO A 437 -10.50 0.40 -23.84
C PRO A 437 -10.35 0.17 -22.34
N LEU A 438 -9.28 -0.50 -21.90
CA LEU A 438 -9.06 -0.90 -20.52
C LEU A 438 -8.49 0.26 -19.67
N GLY A 439 -8.72 0.23 -18.39
CA GLY A 439 -8.17 1.18 -17.42
C GLY A 439 -8.12 0.53 -16.04
N PRO A 440 -7.52 1.17 -15.03
CA PRO A 440 -7.28 0.55 -13.72
C PRO A 440 -8.56 0.07 -13.00
N TYR A 441 -9.73 0.54 -13.43
CA TYR A 441 -11.02 0.22 -12.81
C TYR A 441 -12.03 -0.39 -13.79
N GLY A 442 -11.59 -1.09 -14.80
CA GLY A 442 -12.45 -1.64 -15.85
C GLY A 442 -12.48 -0.81 -17.12
N ARG A 443 -13.39 -1.17 -18.02
CA ARG A 443 -13.55 -0.55 -19.34
C ARG A 443 -14.73 0.41 -19.44
N ASP A 444 -15.48 0.64 -18.36
CA ASP A 444 -16.74 1.37 -18.41
C ASP A 444 -16.59 2.82 -17.96
N ASP A 445 -17.32 3.70 -18.63
CA ASP A 445 -17.65 5.03 -18.16
C ASP A 445 -19.04 4.98 -17.50
N ILE A 446 -19.13 5.44 -16.25
CA ILE A 446 -20.35 5.42 -15.46
C ILE A 446 -20.85 6.83 -15.26
N ALA A 447 -22.14 7.04 -15.55
CA ALA A 447 -22.79 8.33 -15.41
C ALA A 447 -24.17 8.17 -14.76
N PHE A 448 -24.42 8.94 -13.69
CA PHE A 448 -25.71 9.06 -13.06
C PHE A 448 -26.45 10.24 -13.68
N LEU A 449 -27.55 9.95 -14.36
CA LEU A 449 -28.34 10.89 -15.11
C LEU A 449 -29.70 11.08 -14.41
N PHE A 450 -30.00 12.30 -14.04
CA PHE A 450 -31.17 12.63 -13.28
C PHE A 450 -32.17 13.45 -14.12
N THR A 451 -33.45 13.09 -14.02
CA THR A 451 -34.59 13.81 -14.56
C THR A 451 -35.44 14.27 -13.38
N PRO A 452 -35.53 15.59 -13.07
CA PRO A 452 -36.21 16.09 -11.88
C PRO A 452 -37.75 15.92 -11.89
N PHE A 453 -38.37 15.97 -13.07
CA PHE A 453 -39.82 15.80 -13.27
C PHE A 453 -40.09 15.36 -14.71
N GLU A 454 -41.26 14.82 -14.96
CA GLU A 454 -41.69 14.35 -16.28
C GLU A 454 -41.63 15.48 -17.32
N GLY A 455 -40.95 15.22 -18.44
CA GLY A 455 -40.71 16.21 -19.53
C GLY A 455 -39.49 17.12 -19.32
N SER A 456 -38.80 17.03 -18.21
CA SER A 456 -37.51 17.69 -17.98
C SER A 456 -36.38 17.00 -18.74
N PRO A 457 -35.36 17.75 -19.23
CA PRO A 457 -34.19 17.13 -19.84
C PRO A 457 -33.44 16.28 -18.81
N GLN A 458 -32.98 15.11 -19.24
CA GLN A 458 -32.08 14.27 -18.47
C GLN A 458 -30.67 14.87 -18.50
N LEU A 459 -30.11 15.15 -17.33
CA LEU A 459 -28.81 15.79 -17.19
C LEU A 459 -27.93 15.03 -16.19
N PRO A 460 -26.60 15.14 -16.30
CA PRO A 460 -25.71 14.65 -15.25
C PRO A 460 -26.09 15.19 -13.89
N MET A 461 -26.09 14.33 -12.89
CA MET A 461 -26.60 14.58 -11.53
C MET A 461 -26.12 15.90 -10.89
N GLY A 462 -24.87 16.31 -11.12
CA GLY A 462 -24.33 17.57 -10.59
C GLY A 462 -24.80 18.86 -11.28
N LYS A 463 -25.60 18.77 -12.38
CA LYS A 463 -26.03 19.92 -13.20
C LYS A 463 -27.54 20.10 -13.26
N SER A 464 -28.32 19.19 -12.69
CA SER A 464 -29.74 19.03 -13.01
C SER A 464 -30.71 19.31 -11.87
N ALA A 465 -30.24 19.49 -10.62
CA ALA A 465 -31.12 19.57 -9.47
C ALA A 465 -30.86 20.82 -8.61
N SER A 466 -31.91 21.29 -7.91
CA SER A 466 -31.76 22.23 -6.80
C SER A 466 -31.10 21.54 -5.60
N GLY A 467 -30.57 22.32 -4.61
CA GLY A 467 -29.94 21.77 -3.42
C GLY A 467 -30.81 20.74 -2.70
N GLY A 468 -32.07 21.05 -2.43
CA GLY A 468 -32.99 20.13 -1.78
C GLY A 468 -33.35 18.89 -2.61
N GLU A 469 -33.50 19.01 -3.94
CA GLU A 469 -33.76 17.88 -4.83
C GLU A 469 -32.56 16.91 -4.83
N LEU A 470 -31.35 17.46 -4.88
CA LEU A 470 -30.15 16.64 -4.86
C LEU A 470 -29.93 15.96 -3.49
N SER A 471 -30.22 16.64 -2.38
CA SER A 471 -30.17 16.02 -1.04
C SER A 471 -31.18 14.87 -0.90
N ARG A 472 -32.39 14.99 -1.48
CA ARG A 472 -33.38 13.90 -1.52
C ARG A 472 -32.96 12.76 -2.45
N LEU A 473 -32.36 13.06 -3.59
CA LEU A 473 -31.81 12.05 -4.48
C LEU A 473 -30.68 11.27 -3.77
N MET A 474 -29.82 11.96 -3.03
CA MET A 474 -28.79 11.30 -2.24
C MET A 474 -29.39 10.42 -1.14
N LEU A 475 -30.43 10.90 -0.44
CA LEU A 475 -31.15 10.08 0.53
C LEU A 475 -31.73 8.81 -0.12
N ALA A 476 -32.35 8.92 -1.31
CA ALA A 476 -32.87 7.76 -2.03
C ALA A 476 -31.76 6.77 -2.42
N LEU A 477 -30.61 7.27 -2.87
CA LEU A 477 -29.44 6.46 -3.18
C LEU A 477 -28.93 5.70 -1.93
N GLU A 478 -28.74 6.40 -0.81
CA GLU A 478 -28.24 5.77 0.42
C GLU A 478 -29.26 4.78 1.03
N LEU A 479 -30.56 5.05 0.91
CA LEU A 479 -31.60 4.09 1.31
C LEU A 479 -31.49 2.77 0.53
N VAL A 480 -31.36 2.87 -0.79
CA VAL A 480 -31.21 1.68 -1.66
C VAL A 480 -29.92 0.95 -1.37
N ALA A 481 -28.81 1.67 -1.15
CA ALA A 481 -27.52 1.08 -0.81
C ALA A 481 -27.56 0.37 0.56
N ALA A 482 -28.19 1.00 1.57
CA ALA A 482 -28.34 0.43 2.92
C ALA A 482 -29.19 -0.86 2.94
N ASP A 483 -30.23 -0.92 2.11
CA ASP A 483 -31.05 -2.14 1.96
C ASP A 483 -30.26 -3.31 1.34
N THR A 484 -29.21 -3.03 0.57
CA THR A 484 -28.45 -4.05 -0.14
C THR A 484 -27.32 -4.64 0.73
N ARG A 485 -26.68 -3.84 1.59
CA ARG A 485 -25.46 -4.27 2.29
C ARG A 485 -25.41 -4.05 3.80
N GLY A 486 -26.36 -3.27 4.36
CA GLY A 486 -26.20 -2.74 5.72
C GLY A 486 -25.06 -1.71 5.78
N GLY A 487 -25.23 -0.66 6.56
CA GLY A 487 -24.26 0.45 6.63
C GLY A 487 -23.83 0.76 8.06
N ALA A 488 -23.60 -0.27 8.89
CA ALA A 488 -23.55 -0.16 10.34
C ALA A 488 -22.56 0.89 10.90
N ASP A 489 -21.49 1.24 10.18
CA ASP A 489 -20.44 2.12 10.71
C ASP A 489 -20.32 3.48 10.01
N GLN A 490 -21.28 3.84 9.14
CA GLN A 490 -21.28 5.13 8.46
C GLN A 490 -22.17 6.15 9.13
N THR A 491 -21.72 7.40 9.17
CA THR A 491 -22.49 8.55 9.61
C THR A 491 -22.92 9.38 8.40
N PHE A 492 -24.22 9.51 8.16
CA PHE A 492 -24.78 10.35 7.11
C PHE A 492 -25.30 11.65 7.70
N ILE A 493 -24.93 12.76 7.08
CA ILE A 493 -25.38 14.09 7.49
C ILE A 493 -26.16 14.73 6.34
N PHE A 494 -27.42 15.05 6.58
CA PHE A 494 -28.30 15.68 5.60
C PHE A 494 -28.55 17.14 5.94
N ASP A 495 -28.20 18.04 5.02
CA ASP A 495 -28.50 19.46 5.07
C ASP A 495 -29.47 19.82 3.95
N GLU A 496 -30.44 20.69 4.27
CA GLU A 496 -31.45 21.20 3.31
C GLU A 496 -32.28 20.09 2.62
N VAL A 497 -32.33 18.89 3.16
CA VAL A 497 -33.12 17.78 2.58
C VAL A 497 -34.62 18.07 2.60
N ASP A 498 -35.06 18.92 3.51
CA ASP A 498 -36.43 19.37 3.70
C ASP A 498 -36.80 20.66 2.93
N ALA A 499 -35.86 21.20 2.11
CA ALA A 499 -36.12 22.41 1.34
C ALA A 499 -37.23 22.17 0.28
N GLY A 500 -38.27 22.99 0.36
CA GLY A 500 -39.45 22.90 -0.54
C GLY A 500 -40.42 21.75 -0.23
N VAL A 501 -40.26 21.08 0.91
CA VAL A 501 -41.13 19.96 1.34
C VAL A 501 -42.04 20.44 2.46
N GLY A 502 -43.27 19.91 2.52
CA GLY A 502 -44.22 20.23 3.61
C GLY A 502 -45.35 19.20 3.70
N GLY A 503 -46.14 19.30 4.76
CA GLY A 503 -47.31 18.45 4.96
C GLY A 503 -47.00 16.96 4.99
N LYS A 504 -47.71 16.14 4.24
CA LYS A 504 -47.54 14.68 4.20
C LYS A 504 -46.18 14.25 3.67
N ALA A 505 -45.61 15.03 2.75
CA ALA A 505 -44.31 14.73 2.19
C ALA A 505 -43.17 14.88 3.23
N ALA A 506 -43.31 15.84 4.15
CA ALA A 506 -42.35 15.99 5.26
C ALA A 506 -42.40 14.81 6.24
N VAL A 507 -43.58 14.24 6.48
CA VAL A 507 -43.74 13.02 7.29
C VAL A 507 -43.04 11.84 6.61
N GLU A 508 -43.28 11.64 5.32
CA GLU A 508 -42.61 10.56 4.55
C GLU A 508 -41.10 10.75 4.50
N LEU A 509 -40.59 11.98 4.36
CA LEU A 509 -39.17 12.29 4.44
C LEU A 509 -38.57 11.87 5.80
N GLY A 510 -39.21 12.28 6.92
CA GLY A 510 -38.80 11.90 8.26
C GLY A 510 -38.76 10.38 8.46
N LYS A 511 -39.82 9.70 7.97
CA LYS A 511 -39.89 8.23 7.98
C LYS A 511 -38.75 7.55 7.20
N ARG A 512 -38.36 8.10 6.04
CA ARG A 512 -37.25 7.59 5.24
C ARG A 512 -35.89 7.79 5.92
N LEU A 513 -35.67 8.96 6.52
CA LEU A 513 -34.48 9.22 7.33
C LEU A 513 -34.39 8.28 8.54
N ALA A 514 -35.48 8.08 9.26
CA ALA A 514 -35.58 7.13 10.36
C ALA A 514 -35.39 5.67 9.91
N ARG A 515 -35.79 5.31 8.67
CA ARG A 515 -35.51 3.99 8.09
C ARG A 515 -34.03 3.81 7.83
N LEU A 516 -33.35 4.79 7.22
CA LEU A 516 -31.90 4.77 7.01
C LEU A 516 -31.16 4.67 8.35
N ALA A 517 -31.66 5.34 9.38
CA ALA A 517 -31.07 5.36 10.73
C ALA A 517 -31.11 4.00 11.45
N ARG A 518 -31.75 2.98 10.89
CA ARG A 518 -31.68 1.58 11.41
C ARG A 518 -30.41 0.84 11.05
N SER A 519 -29.79 1.25 9.96
CA SER A 519 -28.57 0.61 9.43
C SER A 519 -27.35 1.51 9.44
N ALA A 520 -27.51 2.80 9.74
CA ALA A 520 -26.45 3.80 9.78
C ALA A 520 -26.80 4.92 10.74
N GLN A 521 -25.83 5.70 11.19
CA GLN A 521 -26.10 6.91 11.97
C GLN A 521 -26.53 8.04 11.03
N VAL A 522 -27.64 8.72 11.35
CA VAL A 522 -28.20 9.81 10.54
C VAL A 522 -28.29 11.10 11.37
N ILE A 523 -27.67 12.16 10.88
CA ILE A 523 -27.77 13.50 11.46
C ILE A 523 -28.49 14.39 10.43
N VAL A 524 -29.63 15.00 10.79
CA VAL A 524 -30.38 15.85 9.88
C VAL A 524 -30.51 17.26 10.44
N VAL A 525 -30.17 18.26 9.62
CA VAL A 525 -30.48 19.66 9.91
C VAL A 525 -31.83 19.99 9.29
N THR A 526 -32.82 20.30 10.14
CA THR A 526 -34.19 20.51 9.68
C THR A 526 -34.87 21.69 10.38
N HIS A 527 -35.81 22.29 9.68
CA HIS A 527 -36.74 23.29 10.24
C HIS A 527 -38.18 22.75 10.37
N LEU A 528 -38.41 21.48 9.96
CA LEU A 528 -39.72 20.85 9.96
C LEU A 528 -39.91 19.95 11.19
N ALA A 529 -40.95 20.24 11.97
CA ALA A 529 -41.38 19.41 13.11
C ALA A 529 -41.68 17.97 12.68
N GLN A 530 -42.25 17.78 11.47
CA GLN A 530 -42.59 16.48 10.88
C GLN A 530 -41.36 15.62 10.60
N VAL A 531 -40.20 16.21 10.42
CA VAL A 531 -38.92 15.49 10.25
C VAL A 531 -38.28 15.26 11.63
N ALA A 532 -38.19 16.31 12.45
CA ALA A 532 -37.57 16.25 13.77
C ALA A 532 -38.27 15.26 14.73
N SER A 533 -39.59 15.05 14.57
CA SER A 533 -40.36 14.12 15.40
C SER A 533 -39.88 12.65 15.29
N TRP A 534 -39.27 12.26 14.18
CA TRP A 534 -38.75 10.89 13.95
C TRP A 534 -37.40 10.63 14.58
N ALA A 535 -36.69 11.66 15.03
CA ALA A 535 -35.34 11.53 15.57
C ALA A 535 -35.33 10.86 16.95
N ASP A 536 -34.26 10.11 17.24
CA ASP A 536 -34.00 9.52 18.57
C ASP A 536 -33.50 10.59 19.56
N ALA A 537 -32.64 11.50 19.07
CA ALA A 537 -32.14 12.67 19.81
C ALA A 537 -32.43 13.96 19.04
N GLN A 538 -32.68 15.05 19.77
CA GLN A 538 -32.91 16.37 19.17
C GLN A 538 -32.09 17.44 19.87
N PHE A 539 -31.29 18.18 19.08
CA PHE A 539 -30.54 19.34 19.55
C PHE A 539 -31.15 20.63 19.00
N VAL A 540 -31.27 21.61 19.87
CA VAL A 540 -31.80 22.93 19.51
C VAL A 540 -30.67 23.94 19.51
N VAL A 541 -30.55 24.66 18.42
CA VAL A 541 -29.59 25.74 18.23
C VAL A 541 -30.32 27.07 18.48
N THR A 542 -29.94 27.77 19.53
CA THR A 542 -30.54 29.04 19.92
C THR A 542 -29.53 30.17 19.88
N LYS A 543 -30.02 31.39 19.62
CA LYS A 543 -29.24 32.62 19.72
C LYS A 543 -29.52 33.28 21.04
N GLU A 544 -28.50 33.57 21.79
CA GLU A 544 -28.62 34.37 22.99
C GLU A 544 -28.05 35.77 22.73
N PRO A 545 -28.76 36.84 23.19
CA PRO A 545 -28.18 38.17 23.18
C PRO A 545 -26.92 38.18 24.07
N PRO A 546 -25.88 38.97 23.75
CA PRO A 546 -24.71 39.08 24.61
C PRO A 546 -25.15 39.53 26.02
N ASP A 547 -24.49 38.97 27.05
CA ASP A 547 -24.69 39.42 28.42
C ASP A 547 -24.39 40.91 28.52
N ALA A 548 -25.23 41.65 29.29
CA ALA A 548 -25.18 43.10 29.39
C ALA A 548 -23.83 43.67 29.90
N ASP A 549 -22.96 42.81 30.43
CA ASP A 549 -21.65 43.15 30.96
C ASP A 549 -20.48 42.91 29.93
N ASP A 550 -20.77 42.37 28.73
CA ASP A 550 -19.75 41.97 27.75
C ASP A 550 -20.02 42.68 26.40
N ASP A 551 -19.75 43.97 26.35
CA ASP A 551 -20.01 44.88 25.21
C ASP A 551 -19.21 44.50 23.93
N ASP A 552 -18.28 43.54 24.00
CA ASP A 552 -17.38 43.15 22.92
C ASP A 552 -17.74 41.79 22.27
N LEU A 553 -18.70 41.06 22.83
CA LEU A 553 -19.13 39.76 22.36
C LEU A 553 -20.42 39.89 21.55
N GLY A 554 -20.33 39.65 20.25
CA GLY A 554 -21.50 39.55 19.37
C GLY A 554 -22.45 38.43 19.82
N VAL A 555 -23.53 38.22 19.08
CA VAL A 555 -24.53 37.15 19.33
C VAL A 555 -23.83 35.80 19.58
N VAL A 556 -24.12 35.16 20.72
CA VAL A 556 -23.63 33.83 21.08
C VAL A 556 -24.68 32.78 20.67
N THR A 557 -24.19 31.69 20.11
CA THR A 557 -25.05 30.55 19.78
C THR A 557 -24.83 29.44 20.82
N THR A 558 -25.91 28.96 21.42
CA THR A 558 -25.93 27.82 22.31
C THR A 558 -26.58 26.62 21.63
N ILE A 559 -26.13 25.41 22.00
CA ILE A 559 -26.65 24.14 21.49
C ILE A 559 -26.99 23.28 22.69
N ALA A 560 -28.24 22.85 22.76
CA ALA A 560 -28.72 22.03 23.88
C ALA A 560 -29.53 20.84 23.37
N GLU A 561 -29.34 19.69 23.97
CA GLU A 561 -30.21 18.54 23.77
C GLU A 561 -31.54 18.80 24.46
N VAL A 562 -32.65 18.51 23.75
CA VAL A 562 -34.01 18.58 24.29
C VAL A 562 -34.65 17.20 24.34
N ASN A 563 -35.20 16.86 25.50
CA ASN A 563 -35.85 15.58 25.72
C ASN A 563 -37.13 15.73 26.53
N GLY A 564 -37.97 14.68 26.59
CA GLY A 564 -39.24 14.72 27.36
C GLY A 564 -40.11 15.91 27.00
N GLU A 565 -40.57 16.67 28.02
CA GLU A 565 -41.46 17.84 27.82
C GLU A 565 -40.75 19.00 27.12
N THR A 566 -39.42 19.19 27.29
CA THR A 566 -38.69 20.24 26.56
C THR A 566 -38.70 20.00 25.06
N ARG A 567 -38.66 18.73 24.64
CA ARG A 567 -38.79 18.35 23.23
C ARG A 567 -40.21 18.60 22.71
N VAL A 568 -41.26 18.34 23.51
CA VAL A 568 -42.64 18.64 23.15
C VAL A 568 -42.83 20.15 22.90
N HIS A 569 -42.24 20.98 23.77
CA HIS A 569 -42.28 22.44 23.61
C HIS A 569 -41.58 22.89 22.33
N GLU A 570 -40.42 22.37 22.04
CA GLU A 570 -39.70 22.72 20.80
C GLU A 570 -40.45 22.26 19.54
N ILE A 571 -41.02 21.06 19.52
CA ILE A 571 -41.85 20.59 18.40
C ILE A 571 -43.10 21.47 18.24
N ALA A 572 -43.76 21.88 19.34
CA ALA A 572 -44.89 22.79 19.30
C ALA A 572 -44.49 24.16 18.73
N ARG A 573 -43.35 24.70 19.17
CA ARG A 573 -42.78 25.94 18.63
C ARG A 573 -42.49 25.82 17.12
N MET A 574 -41.96 24.72 16.66
CA MET A 574 -41.68 24.45 15.23
C MET A 574 -42.99 24.34 14.40
N LEU A 575 -44.07 23.79 14.98
CA LEU A 575 -45.35 23.61 14.28
C LEU A 575 -46.12 24.91 14.09
N SER A 576 -46.15 25.76 15.09
CA SER A 576 -47.08 26.90 15.13
C SER A 576 -46.44 28.23 15.52
N GLY A 577 -45.16 28.24 15.89
CA GLY A 577 -44.50 29.43 16.46
C GLY A 577 -44.98 29.81 17.84
N SER A 578 -45.86 29.00 18.49
CA SER A 578 -46.44 29.25 19.80
C SER A 578 -46.53 27.98 20.65
N GLU A 579 -46.47 28.13 21.95
CA GLU A 579 -46.60 27.05 22.94
C GLU A 579 -48.00 26.99 23.53
N SER A 580 -49.06 27.15 22.70
CA SER A 580 -50.43 26.99 23.15
C SER A 580 -50.72 25.52 23.50
N GLU A 581 -51.71 25.29 24.39
CA GLU A 581 -52.09 23.93 24.81
C GLU A 581 -52.45 23.04 23.61
N ALA A 582 -53.15 23.60 22.60
CA ALA A 582 -53.44 22.89 21.35
C ALA A 582 -52.18 22.55 20.52
N SER A 583 -51.17 23.41 20.55
CA SER A 583 -49.91 23.13 19.87
C SER A 583 -49.11 22.05 20.58
N LEU A 584 -49.12 22.04 21.91
CA LEU A 584 -48.47 21.00 22.72
C LEU A 584 -49.15 19.63 22.53
N ASP A 585 -50.48 19.58 22.49
CA ASP A 585 -51.21 18.35 22.22
C ASP A 585 -50.90 17.80 20.83
N HIS A 586 -50.86 18.65 19.80
CA HIS A 586 -50.49 18.26 18.45
C HIS A 586 -49.02 17.78 18.38
N ALA A 587 -48.11 18.41 19.13
CA ALA A 587 -46.72 17.99 19.22
C ALA A 587 -46.58 16.59 19.87
N ARG A 588 -47.37 16.33 20.95
CA ARG A 588 -47.40 14.99 21.59
C ARG A 588 -47.95 13.93 20.65
N GLU A 589 -49.04 14.22 19.92
CA GLU A 589 -49.58 13.32 18.89
C GLU A 589 -48.55 13.02 17.82
N LEU A 590 -47.91 14.04 17.25
CA LEU A 590 -46.89 13.88 16.22
C LEU A 590 -45.70 13.03 16.70
N LEU A 591 -45.22 13.25 17.92
CA LEU A 591 -44.13 12.46 18.51
C LEU A 591 -44.55 11.01 18.79
N SER A 592 -45.82 10.78 19.13
CA SER A 592 -46.37 9.43 19.31
C SER A 592 -46.49 8.67 18.01
N ASP A 593 -46.92 9.34 16.95
CA ASP A 593 -47.12 8.73 15.61
C ASP A 593 -45.80 8.51 14.85
N SER A 594 -44.76 9.26 15.19
CA SER A 594 -43.44 9.19 14.55
C SER A 594 -42.60 8.07 15.16
N ARG A 595 -43.12 6.85 15.23
CA ARG A 595 -42.40 5.65 15.64
C ARG A 595 -42.47 4.60 14.54
N LEU A 596 -41.32 4.11 14.12
CA LEU A 596 -41.31 2.95 13.24
C LEU A 596 -41.79 1.72 14.01
N THR A 597 -43.00 1.24 13.69
CA THR A 597 -43.47 -0.06 14.19
C THR A 597 -42.50 -1.13 13.70
N LEU A 598 -41.80 -1.76 14.63
CA LEU A 598 -41.06 -2.97 14.34
C LEU A 598 -42.03 -4.02 13.77
N PRO A 599 -41.75 -4.63 12.60
CA PRO A 599 -42.34 -5.94 12.35
C PRO A 599 -41.78 -6.84 13.47
N LEU A 600 -42.66 -7.40 14.30
CA LEU A 600 -42.32 -8.43 15.26
C LEU A 600 -41.49 -9.48 14.50
N ALA A 601 -40.19 -9.56 14.82
CA ALA A 601 -39.35 -10.65 14.34
C ALA A 601 -40.09 -11.96 14.64
N GLY A 602 -40.32 -12.76 13.58
CA GLY A 602 -41.20 -13.90 13.52
C GLY A 602 -41.30 -14.67 14.80
N ALA A 603 -42.51 -14.74 15.33
CA ALA A 603 -42.95 -15.82 16.19
C ALA A 603 -42.68 -17.13 15.40
N GLY A 604 -41.57 -17.78 15.75
CA GLY A 604 -41.22 -19.10 15.22
C GLY A 604 -42.44 -20.01 15.38
N ALA A 605 -42.90 -20.56 14.31
CA ALA A 605 -43.83 -21.70 14.31
C ALA A 605 -43.17 -22.83 15.11
N ALA A 606 -43.47 -22.91 16.38
CA ALA A 606 -43.49 -24.16 17.12
C ALA A 606 -44.84 -24.75 16.84
N GLY A 607 -44.90 -25.76 16.05
CA GLY A 607 -46.09 -26.48 15.70
C GLY A 607 -45.75 -27.82 15.10
N ASP A 608 -46.00 -28.85 15.92
CA ASP A 608 -46.22 -30.28 15.65
C ASP A 608 -45.22 -31.05 14.77
#